data_d3fcbfebfa0fe7bc7667869d1208a60e
#
_entry.id   d3fcbfebfa0fe7bc7667869d1208a60e
#
_cell.length_a   1.000
_cell.length_b   1.000
_cell.length_c   1.000
_cell.angle_alpha   90.00
_cell.angle_beta   90.00
_cell.angle_gamma   90.00
#
_symmetry.space_group_name_H-M   'P 1'
#
loop_
_entity.id
_entity.type
_entity.pdbx_description
1 polymer ?
#
loop_
_entity_poly.entity_id
_entity_poly.type
_entity_poly.pdbx_seq_one_letter_code
_entity_poly.pdbx_strand_id
1 'polypeptide(L)'
;MAPDAASAQDLSEEERLILDSVDKFIEQDVRPHAHKLEAADEYPREIADKLAEMGLMGATIGEEYGGLGLSASTYSKIVEKVASCWMSVSGIFNSHLIAAAAVERFGTEDQKRYWLPKMASGEMRGGIALTEPDCGTDLQAV
;
A
#
# COMPACT_ATOMS: atom_id res chain seq x y z
N MET A 1 16.89 9.39 -28.88
CA MET A 1 17.05 10.38 -27.81
C MET A 1 16.41 9.75 -26.58
N ALA A 2 17.20 9.18 -25.67
CA ALA A 2 16.71 8.56 -24.45
C ALA A 2 16.08 9.67 -23.59
N PRO A 3 14.92 9.43 -22.92
CA PRO A 3 14.41 10.41 -21.96
C PRO A 3 15.42 10.54 -20.83
N ASP A 4 15.72 11.79 -20.50
CA ASP A 4 16.58 12.18 -19.39
C ASP A 4 16.16 11.39 -18.13
N ALA A 5 17.17 10.83 -17.45
CA ALA A 5 16.98 10.27 -16.13
C ALA A 5 16.37 11.38 -15.25
N ALA A 6 15.10 11.19 -14.87
CA ALA A 6 14.42 12.08 -13.96
C ALA A 6 15.34 12.25 -12.75
N SER A 7 15.82 13.49 -12.57
CA SER A 7 16.60 13.90 -11.41
C SER A 7 15.91 13.37 -10.17
N ALA A 8 16.65 12.73 -9.27
CA ALA A 8 16.15 12.33 -7.97
C ALA A 8 15.52 13.59 -7.34
N GLN A 9 14.20 13.72 -7.41
CA GLN A 9 13.52 14.83 -6.78
C GLN A 9 13.90 14.77 -5.30
N ASP A 10 14.46 15.86 -4.79
CA ASP A 10 14.77 15.98 -3.38
C ASP A 10 13.45 15.76 -2.62
N LEU A 11 13.42 14.73 -1.80
CA LEU A 11 12.27 14.42 -0.94
C LEU A 11 11.96 15.64 -0.07
N SER A 12 10.70 15.94 0.09
CA SER A 12 10.25 16.90 1.10
C SER A 12 10.68 16.43 2.50
N GLU A 13 10.71 17.34 3.46
CA GLU A 13 11.00 16.99 4.86
C GLU A 13 9.96 15.98 5.40
N GLU A 14 8.70 16.17 5.05
CA GLU A 14 7.61 15.28 5.43
C GLU A 14 7.78 13.87 4.84
N GLU A 15 8.12 13.76 3.56
CA GLU A 15 8.38 12.46 2.91
C GLU A 15 9.57 11.73 3.56
N ARG A 16 10.62 12.47 3.96
CA ARG A 16 11.76 11.88 4.70
C ARG A 16 11.32 11.33 6.05
N LEU A 17 10.51 12.07 6.80
CA LEU A 17 9.99 11.62 8.10
C LEU A 17 9.11 10.38 7.98
N ILE A 18 8.29 10.29 6.92
CA ILE A 18 7.50 9.10 6.63
C ILE A 18 8.42 7.89 6.36
N LEU A 19 9.42 8.06 5.49
CA LEU A 19 10.36 6.98 5.17
C LEU A 19 11.18 6.53 6.38
N ASP A 20 11.62 7.47 7.23
CA ASP A 20 12.31 7.15 8.49
C ASP A 20 11.41 6.38 9.47
N SER A 21 10.12 6.70 9.50
CA SER A 21 9.14 5.96 10.30
C SER A 21 8.93 4.55 9.77
N VAL A 22 8.90 4.38 8.45
CA VAL A 22 8.83 3.07 7.80
C VAL A 22 10.08 2.24 8.11
N ASP A 23 11.27 2.83 8.08
CA ASP A 23 12.51 2.12 8.43
C ASP A 23 12.48 1.61 9.88
N LYS A 24 12.01 2.45 10.81
CA LYS A 24 11.85 2.03 12.22
C LYS A 24 10.84 0.89 12.38
N PHE A 25 9.71 1.00 11.73
CA PHE A 25 8.69 -0.06 11.71
C PHE A 25 9.26 -1.38 11.16
N ILE A 26 10.00 -1.33 10.07
CA ILE A 26 10.64 -2.53 9.49
C ILE A 26 11.57 -3.20 10.50
N GLU A 27 12.46 -2.43 11.14
CA GLU A 27 13.45 -2.98 12.06
C GLU A 27 12.84 -3.48 13.37
N GLN A 28 11.81 -2.80 13.88
CA GLN A 28 11.22 -3.10 15.20
C GLN A 28 10.09 -4.13 15.13
N ASP A 29 9.27 -4.08 14.10
CA ASP A 29 8.01 -4.82 14.06
C ASP A 29 7.96 -5.88 12.97
N VAL A 30 8.64 -5.69 11.83
CA VAL A 30 8.58 -6.63 10.71
C VAL A 30 9.72 -7.66 10.80
N ARG A 31 10.96 -7.17 10.81
CA ARG A 31 12.16 -8.03 10.73
C ARG A 31 12.24 -9.10 11.81
N PRO A 32 11.94 -8.83 13.10
CA PRO A 32 12.02 -9.85 14.15
C PRO A 32 11.02 -10.99 13.97
N HIS A 33 9.92 -10.75 13.25
CA HIS A 33 8.82 -11.71 13.14
C HIS A 33 8.70 -12.36 11.76
N ALA A 34 9.28 -11.76 10.72
CA ALA A 34 9.12 -12.16 9.34
C ALA A 34 9.38 -13.65 9.10
N HIS A 35 10.57 -14.13 9.47
CA HIS A 35 10.95 -15.53 9.23
C HIS A 35 10.05 -16.54 9.96
N LYS A 36 9.66 -16.22 11.20
CA LYS A 36 8.82 -17.12 12.00
C LYS A 36 7.42 -17.24 11.42
N LEU A 37 6.79 -16.10 11.11
CA LEU A 37 5.44 -16.06 10.57
C LEU A 37 5.36 -16.63 9.16
N GLU A 38 6.36 -16.33 8.31
CA GLU A 38 6.47 -16.91 6.96
C GLU A 38 6.58 -18.44 7.02
N ALA A 39 7.46 -18.97 7.88
CA ALA A 39 7.65 -20.41 8.02
C ALA A 39 6.44 -21.13 8.62
N ALA A 40 5.61 -20.43 9.39
CA ALA A 40 4.39 -20.97 10.00
C ALA A 40 3.15 -20.80 9.12
N ASP A 41 3.27 -20.14 7.97
CA ASP A 41 2.16 -19.74 7.10
C ASP A 41 1.07 -18.96 7.88
N GLU A 42 1.53 -18.07 8.80
CA GLU A 42 0.66 -17.27 9.65
C GLU A 42 0.49 -15.85 9.10
N TYR A 43 -0.78 -15.40 9.05
CA TYR A 43 -1.08 -14.04 8.65
C TYR A 43 -0.58 -13.03 9.69
N PRO A 44 0.25 -12.02 9.32
CA PRO A 44 0.87 -11.08 10.24
C PRO A 44 -0.11 -9.98 10.71
N ARG A 45 -1.10 -10.34 11.50
CA ARG A 45 -2.19 -9.43 11.92
C ARG A 45 -1.69 -8.19 12.61
N GLU A 46 -0.81 -8.34 13.61
CA GLU A 46 -0.27 -7.20 14.38
C GLU A 46 0.50 -6.22 13.49
N ILE A 47 1.27 -6.75 12.52
CA ILE A 47 1.99 -5.94 11.54
C ILE A 47 1.00 -5.21 10.63
N ALA A 48 -0.07 -5.88 10.19
CA ALA A 48 -1.09 -5.27 9.35
C ALA A 48 -1.90 -4.18 10.10
N ASP A 49 -2.13 -4.35 11.39
CA ASP A 49 -2.80 -3.36 12.21
C ASP A 49 -1.89 -2.14 12.43
N LYS A 50 -0.58 -2.33 12.64
CA LYS A 50 0.39 -1.22 12.68
C LYS A 50 0.51 -0.46 11.37
N LEU A 51 0.44 -1.13 10.21
CA LEU A 51 0.37 -0.44 8.92
C LEU A 51 -0.83 0.53 8.86
N ALA A 52 -1.98 0.13 9.42
CA ALA A 52 -3.16 0.99 9.50
C ALA A 52 -2.94 2.16 10.46
N GLU A 53 -2.37 1.92 11.65
CA GLU A 53 -2.04 2.96 12.64
C GLU A 53 -1.06 4.01 12.08
N MET A 54 -0.13 3.58 11.24
CA MET A 54 0.82 4.46 10.53
C MET A 54 0.20 5.21 9.35
N GLY A 55 -1.07 4.95 9.01
CA GLY A 55 -1.75 5.54 7.85
C GLY A 55 -1.35 4.93 6.50
N LEU A 56 -0.55 3.88 6.47
CA LEU A 56 -0.06 3.28 5.22
C LEU A 56 -1.16 2.57 4.41
N MET A 57 -2.30 2.24 5.05
CA MET A 57 -3.50 1.80 4.32
C MET A 57 -4.13 2.93 3.48
N GLY A 58 -3.85 4.19 3.83
CA GLY A 58 -4.28 5.36 3.07
C GLY A 58 -3.16 6.06 2.30
N ALA A 59 -2.02 5.41 2.10
CA ALA A 59 -0.81 6.06 1.59
C ALA A 59 -1.03 6.86 0.29
N THR A 60 -1.78 6.34 -0.67
CA THR A 60 -2.06 7.00 -1.96
C THR A 60 -3.48 7.53 -2.07
N ILE A 61 -4.35 7.31 -1.08
CA ILE A 61 -5.70 7.86 -1.03
C ILE A 61 -5.60 9.37 -0.77
N GLY A 62 -6.43 10.16 -1.44
CA GLY A 62 -6.45 11.61 -1.28
C GLY A 62 -6.72 12.06 0.15
N GLU A 63 -6.12 13.19 0.54
CA GLU A 63 -6.27 13.79 1.87
C GLU A 63 -7.73 14.12 2.21
N GLU A 64 -8.53 14.47 1.21
CA GLU A 64 -9.97 14.73 1.35
C GLU A 64 -10.77 13.52 1.82
N TYR A 65 -10.21 12.31 1.68
CA TYR A 65 -10.76 11.05 2.18
C TYR A 65 -10.02 10.51 3.41
N GLY A 66 -9.11 11.32 3.99
CA GLY A 66 -8.34 10.93 5.18
C GLY A 66 -7.11 10.08 4.88
N GLY A 67 -6.68 9.97 3.63
CA GLY A 67 -5.42 9.36 3.24
C GLY A 67 -4.23 10.32 3.36
N LEU A 68 -3.04 9.84 3.02
CA LEU A 68 -1.81 10.63 3.04
C LEU A 68 -1.52 11.35 1.71
N GLY A 69 -2.24 11.03 0.64
CA GLY A 69 -2.06 11.66 -0.67
C GLY A 69 -0.64 11.55 -1.25
N LEU A 70 0.13 10.53 -0.86
CA LEU A 70 1.52 10.42 -1.26
C LEU A 70 1.68 10.23 -2.77
N SER A 71 2.75 10.82 -3.30
CA SER A 71 3.12 10.61 -4.69
C SER A 71 3.46 9.14 -4.98
N ALA A 72 3.28 8.71 -6.22
CA ALA A 72 3.66 7.37 -6.66
C ALA A 72 5.16 7.09 -6.41
N SER A 73 6.01 8.12 -6.51
CA SER A 73 7.45 8.02 -6.25
C SER A 73 7.72 7.69 -4.78
N THR A 74 7.10 8.40 -3.85
CA THR A 74 7.27 8.17 -2.40
C THR A 74 6.67 6.83 -2.00
N TYR A 75 5.49 6.53 -2.51
CA TYR A 75 4.86 5.22 -2.28
C TYR A 75 5.72 4.05 -2.76
N SER A 76 6.33 4.16 -3.94
CA SER A 76 7.24 3.12 -4.45
C SER A 76 8.42 2.86 -3.53
N LYS A 77 8.99 3.90 -2.92
CA LYS A 77 10.07 3.77 -1.94
C LYS A 77 9.63 3.06 -0.66
N ILE A 78 8.39 3.30 -0.21
CA ILE A 78 7.80 2.57 0.93
C ILE A 78 7.67 1.09 0.59
N VAL A 79 7.09 0.78 -0.57
CA VAL A 79 6.94 -0.61 -1.03
C VAL A 79 8.30 -1.31 -1.15
N GLU A 80 9.29 -0.66 -1.75
CA GLU A 80 10.65 -1.19 -1.89
C GLU A 80 11.27 -1.54 -0.53
N LYS A 81 11.19 -0.61 0.44
CA LYS A 81 11.72 -0.82 1.80
C LYS A 81 11.05 -2.00 2.50
N VAL A 82 9.72 -2.05 2.53
CA VAL A 82 8.96 -3.13 3.16
C VAL A 82 9.20 -4.47 2.47
N ALA A 83 9.14 -4.50 1.14
CA ALA A 83 9.33 -5.70 0.34
C ALA A 83 10.74 -6.28 0.47
N SER A 84 11.77 -5.44 0.64
CA SER A 84 13.16 -5.90 0.86
C SER A 84 13.34 -6.63 2.19
N CYS A 85 12.46 -6.40 3.15
CA CYS A 85 12.45 -7.13 4.43
C CYS A 85 11.51 -8.34 4.37
N TRP A 86 10.26 -8.13 3.95
CA TRP A 86 9.25 -9.19 3.83
C TRP A 86 8.18 -8.82 2.81
N MET A 87 8.28 -9.42 1.62
CA MET A 87 7.43 -9.10 0.48
C MET A 87 5.93 -9.33 0.77
N SER A 88 5.57 -10.35 1.55
CA SER A 88 4.17 -10.65 1.89
C SER A 88 3.50 -9.48 2.61
N VAL A 89 4.24 -8.75 3.46
CA VAL A 89 3.72 -7.55 4.15
C VAL A 89 3.44 -6.43 3.15
N SER A 90 4.30 -6.21 2.16
CA SER A 90 4.03 -5.22 1.12
C SER A 90 2.79 -5.55 0.31
N GLY A 91 2.50 -6.83 0.10
CA GLY A 91 1.31 -7.32 -0.59
C GLY A 91 0.00 -6.92 0.11
N ILE A 92 0.01 -6.83 1.44
CA ILE A 92 -1.19 -6.50 2.23
C ILE A 92 -1.71 -5.10 1.88
N PHE A 93 -0.87 -4.07 1.97
CA PHE A 93 -1.30 -2.70 1.69
C PHE A 93 -1.29 -2.37 0.19
N ASN A 94 -0.43 -3.01 -0.60
CA ASN A 94 -0.41 -2.78 -2.05
C ASN A 94 -1.71 -3.25 -2.73
N SER A 95 -2.18 -4.48 -2.46
CA SER A 95 -3.45 -4.98 -2.99
C SER A 95 -4.64 -4.11 -2.56
N HIS A 96 -4.61 -3.65 -1.31
CA HIS A 96 -5.61 -2.75 -0.76
C HIS A 96 -5.63 -1.40 -1.48
N LEU A 97 -4.47 -0.77 -1.68
CA LEU A 97 -4.38 0.52 -2.35
C LEU A 97 -4.71 0.46 -3.85
N ILE A 98 -4.47 -0.67 -4.51
CA ILE A 98 -4.96 -0.88 -5.89
C ILE A 98 -6.49 -0.88 -5.92
N ALA A 99 -7.15 -1.55 -4.96
CA ALA A 99 -8.61 -1.53 -4.85
C ALA A 99 -9.13 -0.11 -4.54
N ALA A 100 -8.47 0.61 -3.65
CA ALA A 100 -8.80 2.00 -3.33
C ALA A 100 -8.66 2.92 -4.56
N ALA A 101 -7.59 2.80 -5.31
CA ALA A 101 -7.37 3.55 -6.55
C ALA A 101 -8.46 3.28 -7.60
N ALA A 102 -8.97 2.05 -7.67
CA ALA A 102 -10.10 1.73 -8.54
C ALA A 102 -11.39 2.45 -8.10
N VAL A 103 -11.67 2.49 -6.79
CA VAL A 103 -12.81 3.24 -6.23
C VAL A 103 -12.63 4.74 -6.48
N GLU A 104 -11.45 5.29 -6.23
CA GLU A 104 -11.16 6.72 -6.42
C GLU A 104 -11.31 7.13 -7.88
N ARG A 105 -10.85 6.30 -8.81
CA ARG A 105 -10.86 6.61 -10.24
C ARG A 105 -12.21 6.39 -10.91
N PHE A 106 -12.94 5.35 -10.54
CA PHE A 106 -14.13 4.88 -11.24
C PHE A 106 -15.42 4.90 -10.43
N GLY A 107 -15.32 5.09 -9.11
CA GLY A 107 -16.47 5.17 -8.22
C GLY A 107 -17.29 6.44 -8.42
N THR A 108 -18.59 6.36 -8.12
CA THR A 108 -19.42 7.56 -7.96
C THR A 108 -18.99 8.36 -6.73
N GLU A 109 -19.38 9.63 -6.65
CA GLU A 109 -19.04 10.46 -5.48
C GLU A 109 -19.55 9.87 -4.17
N ASP A 110 -20.73 9.24 -4.17
CA ASP A 110 -21.28 8.56 -2.99
C ASP A 110 -20.45 7.33 -2.60
N GLN A 111 -19.99 6.56 -3.60
CA GLN A 111 -19.10 5.42 -3.36
C GLN A 111 -17.75 5.87 -2.80
N LYS A 112 -17.14 6.91 -3.37
CA LYS A 112 -15.87 7.46 -2.88
C LYS A 112 -15.99 7.92 -1.43
N ARG A 113 -17.01 8.72 -1.10
CA ARG A 113 -17.26 9.22 0.25
C ARG A 113 -17.55 8.12 1.26
N TYR A 114 -18.14 7.02 0.82
CA TYR A 114 -18.44 5.90 1.70
C TYR A 114 -17.25 4.97 1.93
N TRP A 115 -16.53 4.61 0.85
CA TRP A 115 -15.48 3.61 0.91
C TRP A 115 -14.10 4.16 1.27
N LEU A 116 -13.67 5.25 0.64
CA LEU A 116 -12.29 5.72 0.75
C LEU A 116 -11.88 6.10 2.18
N PRO A 117 -12.70 6.78 3.00
CA PRO A 117 -12.31 7.05 4.38
C PRO A 117 -12.11 5.79 5.23
N LYS A 118 -12.94 4.78 5.02
CA LYS A 118 -12.82 3.48 5.72
C LYS A 118 -11.63 2.67 5.24
N MET A 119 -11.31 2.80 3.97
CA MET A 119 -10.12 2.18 3.40
C MET A 119 -8.85 2.90 3.89
N ALA A 120 -8.85 4.23 3.93
CA ALA A 120 -7.72 5.02 4.41
C ALA A 120 -7.37 4.71 5.88
N SER A 121 -8.38 4.55 6.73
CA SER A 121 -8.19 4.16 8.13
C SER A 121 -7.83 2.69 8.35
N GLY A 122 -8.00 1.84 7.33
CA GLY A 122 -7.84 0.39 7.46
C GLY A 122 -9.02 -0.33 8.12
N GLU A 123 -10.11 0.40 8.46
CA GLU A 123 -11.37 -0.19 8.96
C GLU A 123 -11.91 -1.23 7.98
N MET A 124 -11.87 -0.91 6.69
CA MET A 124 -12.23 -1.82 5.61
C MET A 124 -11.03 -2.06 4.72
N ARG A 125 -10.72 -3.32 4.49
CA ARG A 125 -9.62 -3.73 3.62
C ARG A 125 -10.18 -4.28 2.32
N GLY A 126 -9.62 -3.82 1.20
CA GLY A 126 -9.94 -4.27 -0.14
C GLY A 126 -8.83 -5.13 -0.72
N GLY A 127 -9.16 -5.79 -1.80
CA GLY A 127 -8.21 -6.53 -2.62
C GLY A 127 -8.78 -6.73 -4.01
N ILE A 128 -7.96 -7.22 -4.94
CA ILE A 128 -8.39 -7.49 -6.31
C ILE A 128 -8.27 -8.98 -6.57
N ALA A 129 -9.35 -9.56 -7.08
CA ALA A 129 -9.41 -10.91 -7.61
C ALA A 129 -9.75 -10.82 -9.09
N LEU A 130 -8.76 -11.05 -9.96
CA LEU A 130 -8.90 -10.89 -11.41
C LEU A 130 -9.02 -12.21 -12.15
N THR A 131 -8.30 -13.24 -11.69
CA THR A 131 -8.28 -14.55 -12.34
C THR A 131 -9.61 -15.27 -12.13
N GLU A 132 -10.21 -15.72 -13.21
CA GLU A 132 -11.40 -16.55 -13.26
C GLU A 132 -11.08 -17.94 -13.83
N PRO A 133 -12.00 -18.93 -13.77
CA PRO A 133 -11.71 -20.28 -14.26
C PRO A 133 -11.21 -20.31 -15.72
N ASP A 134 -11.77 -19.45 -16.59
CA ASP A 134 -11.50 -19.47 -18.02
C ASP A 134 -10.57 -18.34 -18.49
N CYS A 135 -10.12 -17.44 -17.59
CA CYS A 135 -9.22 -16.34 -17.92
C CYS A 135 -8.27 -15.97 -16.78
N GLY A 136 -7.07 -15.54 -17.14
CA GLY A 136 -6.04 -15.08 -16.22
C GLY A 136 -5.29 -13.90 -16.82
N THR A 137 -4.25 -14.18 -17.59
CA THR A 137 -3.46 -13.11 -18.25
C THR A 137 -4.28 -12.32 -19.27
N ASP A 138 -5.22 -12.95 -19.95
CA ASP A 138 -6.17 -12.30 -20.84
C ASP A 138 -7.36 -11.75 -20.05
N LEU A 139 -7.22 -10.53 -19.53
CA LEU A 139 -8.28 -9.85 -18.77
C LEU A 139 -9.44 -9.35 -19.63
N GLN A 140 -9.34 -9.42 -20.97
CA GLN A 140 -10.46 -9.06 -21.85
C GLN A 140 -11.51 -10.17 -21.93
N ALA A 141 -11.17 -11.34 -21.43
CA ALA A 141 -12.07 -12.49 -21.36
C ALA A 141 -12.86 -12.59 -20.04
N VAL A 142 -12.70 -11.60 -19.13
CA VAL A 142 -13.44 -11.49 -17.87
C VAL A 142 -14.88 -11.05 -18.13
#